data_3d65344ecd48bb7fc9f3a59835a301ac
#
_entry.id   3d65344ecd48bb7fc9f3a59835a301ac
#
_cell.length_a   1.000
_cell.length_b   1.000
_cell.length_c   1.000
_cell.angle_alpha   90.00
_cell.angle_beta   90.00
_cell.angle_gamma   90.00
#
_symmetry.space_group_name_H-M   'P 1'
#
loop_
_entity.id
_entity.type
_entity.pdbx_description
1 polymer ?
#
loop_
_entity_poly.entity_id
_entity_poly.type
_entity_poly.pdbx_seq_one_letter_code
_entity_poly.pdbx_strand_id
1 'polypeptide(L)'
;SYDLAPAFLIEKIKINNRWMDGPILGNLFGGWHAEALIYGVDALGRNQQAARQMTFQHLTNLFKGKNSWPTLSPVEIDSDQSPCKENVLLGKEVDILKFPWLQTNPADAGAYINAATIFIEDPDLGRNVATYRCQVKGKDKIGVNTEIGQNAWNFLMKMQKQGKKKAAIAVVNGVDPITFTLGASKLAKLGEDELEYVGGLRG
;
A
#
# COMPACT_ATOMS: atom_id res chain seq x y z
N SER A 1 -18.47 -6.87 22.25
CA SER A 1 -17.15 -6.88 22.87
C SER A 1 -16.16 -6.32 21.86
N TYR A 2 -15.26 -5.49 22.30
CA TYR A 2 -14.17 -4.90 21.49
C TYR A 2 -13.11 -5.94 21.07
N ASP A 3 -13.30 -7.20 21.38
CA ASP A 3 -12.33 -8.25 21.10
C ASP A 3 -12.35 -8.74 19.64
N LEU A 4 -13.37 -8.37 18.88
CA LEU A 4 -13.49 -8.71 17.47
C LEU A 4 -13.53 -7.43 16.67
N ALA A 5 -12.51 -7.20 15.88
CA ALA A 5 -12.45 -6.14 14.88
C ALA A 5 -12.36 -6.78 13.49
N PRO A 6 -13.45 -7.37 12.97
CA PRO A 6 -13.42 -8.12 11.73
C PRO A 6 -13.16 -7.21 10.53
N ALA A 7 -12.45 -7.73 9.55
CA ALA A 7 -12.47 -7.16 8.21
C ALA A 7 -13.91 -7.26 7.66
N PHE A 8 -14.28 -6.31 6.81
CA PHE A 8 -15.58 -6.32 6.16
C PHE A 8 -15.45 -6.13 4.65
N LEU A 9 -16.37 -6.74 3.94
CA LEU A 9 -16.50 -6.63 2.49
C LEU A 9 -17.82 -5.94 2.16
N ILE A 10 -17.74 -4.87 1.39
CA ILE A 10 -18.92 -4.15 0.89
C ILE A 10 -19.06 -4.48 -0.60
N GLU A 11 -20.09 -5.21 -0.97
CA GLU A 11 -20.34 -5.61 -2.36
C GLU A 11 -20.93 -4.47 -3.19
N LYS A 12 -21.77 -3.63 -2.58
CA LYS A 12 -22.37 -2.47 -3.23
C LYS A 12 -22.39 -1.28 -2.31
N ILE A 13 -22.12 -0.11 -2.84
CA ILE A 13 -22.12 1.15 -2.10
C ILE A 13 -22.88 2.23 -2.85
N LYS A 14 -23.57 3.11 -2.13
CA LYS A 14 -24.24 4.26 -2.70
C LYS A 14 -23.41 5.52 -2.51
N ILE A 15 -22.92 6.09 -3.61
CA ILE A 15 -22.13 7.33 -3.63
C ILE A 15 -22.88 8.35 -4.48
N ASN A 16 -23.16 9.54 -3.94
CA ASN A 16 -23.86 10.61 -4.64
C ASN A 16 -25.17 10.13 -5.30
N ASN A 17 -26.01 9.39 -4.55
CA ASN A 17 -27.24 8.77 -5.00
C ASN A 17 -27.12 7.72 -6.12
N ARG A 18 -25.93 7.34 -6.53
CA ARG A 18 -25.68 6.27 -7.49
C ARG A 18 -25.16 5.01 -6.79
N TRP A 19 -25.76 3.86 -7.09
CA TRP A 19 -25.22 2.58 -6.69
C TRP A 19 -23.99 2.22 -7.55
N MET A 20 -22.92 1.83 -6.87
CA MET A 20 -21.70 1.36 -7.50
C MET A 20 -21.39 -0.04 -6.97
N ASP A 21 -20.92 -0.90 -7.86
CA ASP A 21 -20.45 -2.22 -7.46
C ASP A 21 -19.07 -2.13 -6.81
N GLY A 22 -18.89 -2.96 -5.75
CA GLY A 22 -17.60 -3.19 -5.11
C GLY A 22 -16.78 -4.26 -5.83
N PRO A 23 -16.00 -5.01 -5.08
CA PRO A 23 -15.91 -4.99 -3.63
C PRO A 23 -15.05 -3.86 -3.05
N ILE A 24 -15.46 -3.36 -1.89
CA ILE A 24 -14.60 -2.53 -1.04
C ILE A 24 -14.29 -3.35 0.19
N LEU A 25 -13.01 -3.58 0.44
CA LEU A 25 -12.53 -4.26 1.62
C LEU A 25 -12.05 -3.24 2.65
N GLY A 26 -12.49 -3.38 3.88
CA GLY A 26 -12.11 -2.48 4.96
C GLY A 26 -11.73 -3.21 6.24
N ASN A 27 -11.06 -2.46 7.11
CA ASN A 27 -10.64 -2.91 8.44
C ASN A 27 -9.72 -4.15 8.41
N LEU A 28 -8.88 -4.29 7.39
CA LEU A 28 -7.93 -5.41 7.27
C LEU A 28 -6.95 -5.50 8.45
N PHE A 29 -6.59 -4.34 9.02
CA PHE A 29 -5.69 -4.21 10.17
C PHE A 29 -6.44 -3.94 11.46
N GLY A 30 -7.73 -4.32 11.54
CA GLY A 30 -8.61 -3.96 12.64
C GLY A 30 -8.34 -4.67 13.96
N GLY A 31 -7.50 -5.69 13.98
CA GLY A 31 -7.20 -6.44 15.18
C GLY A 31 -5.94 -7.29 15.08
N TRP A 32 -5.41 -7.68 16.24
CA TRP A 32 -4.15 -8.44 16.32
C TRP A 32 -4.20 -9.83 15.70
N HIS A 33 -5.38 -10.42 15.54
CA HIS A 33 -5.52 -11.67 14.79
C HIS A 33 -5.25 -11.47 13.29
N ALA A 34 -5.72 -10.35 12.73
CA ALA A 34 -5.43 -10.00 11.35
C ALA A 34 -3.95 -9.71 11.15
N GLU A 35 -3.35 -8.93 12.06
CA GLU A 35 -1.90 -8.67 12.06
C GLU A 35 -1.09 -9.97 12.19
N ALA A 36 -1.47 -10.87 13.10
CA ALA A 36 -0.82 -12.16 13.26
C ALA A 36 -0.86 -12.96 11.95
N LEU A 37 -2.04 -13.05 11.32
CA LEU A 37 -2.22 -13.74 10.06
C LEU A 37 -1.35 -13.14 8.93
N ILE A 38 -1.26 -11.81 8.86
CA ILE A 38 -0.45 -11.10 7.87
C ILE A 38 1.03 -11.51 7.96
N TYR A 39 1.53 -11.70 9.18
CA TYR A 39 2.91 -12.13 9.43
C TYR A 39 3.09 -13.64 9.58
N GLY A 40 2.09 -14.44 9.21
CA GLY A 40 2.19 -15.91 9.26
C GLY A 40 2.18 -16.49 10.67
N VAL A 41 1.72 -15.73 11.66
CA VAL A 41 1.63 -16.18 13.06
C VAL A 41 0.26 -16.81 13.32
N ASP A 42 0.23 -18.09 13.68
CA ASP A 42 -1.01 -18.76 14.06
C ASP A 42 -1.46 -18.33 15.47
N ALA A 43 -2.43 -17.44 15.50
CA ALA A 43 -3.05 -16.93 16.71
C ALA A 43 -4.54 -17.33 16.82
N LEU A 44 -5.00 -18.33 16.06
CA LEU A 44 -6.38 -18.80 16.10
C LEU A 44 -6.76 -19.26 17.52
N GLY A 45 -7.96 -18.89 17.94
CA GLY A 45 -8.47 -19.23 19.29
C GLY A 45 -7.80 -18.49 20.46
N ARG A 46 -6.86 -17.59 20.19
CA ARG A 46 -6.26 -16.74 21.21
C ARG A 46 -7.08 -15.44 21.37
N ASN A 47 -6.91 -14.75 22.49
CA ASN A 47 -7.43 -13.39 22.63
C ASN A 47 -6.52 -12.36 21.93
N GLN A 48 -6.99 -11.13 21.75
CA GLN A 48 -6.25 -10.05 21.08
C GLN A 48 -4.89 -9.77 21.72
N GLN A 49 -4.80 -9.82 23.04
CA GLN A 49 -3.54 -9.59 23.76
C GLN A 49 -2.51 -10.68 23.47
N ALA A 50 -2.93 -11.94 23.47
CA ALA A 50 -2.05 -13.05 23.14
C ALA A 50 -1.60 -13.00 21.67
N ALA A 51 -2.52 -12.73 20.74
CA ALA A 51 -2.19 -12.55 19.33
C ALA A 51 -1.15 -11.43 19.14
N ARG A 52 -1.33 -10.29 19.80
CA ARG A 52 -0.35 -9.21 19.83
C ARG A 52 1.02 -9.67 20.32
N GLN A 53 1.07 -10.33 21.47
CA GLN A 53 2.34 -10.80 22.07
C GLN A 53 3.07 -11.76 21.13
N MET A 54 2.34 -12.71 20.54
CA MET A 54 2.90 -13.68 19.59
C MET A 54 3.46 -12.98 18.34
N THR A 55 2.73 -12.03 17.78
CA THR A 55 3.18 -11.26 16.61
C THR A 55 4.45 -10.46 16.91
N PHE A 56 4.49 -9.74 18.03
CA PHE A 56 5.69 -9.01 18.44
C PHE A 56 6.87 -9.92 18.74
N GLN A 57 6.63 -11.08 19.36
CA GLN A 57 7.69 -12.06 19.62
C GLN A 57 8.26 -12.59 18.31
N HIS A 58 7.40 -12.90 17.33
CA HIS A 58 7.81 -13.35 16.00
C HIS A 58 8.70 -12.29 15.32
N LEU A 59 8.21 -11.05 15.20
CA LEU A 59 8.95 -9.95 14.59
C LEU A 59 10.28 -9.64 15.33
N THR A 60 10.25 -9.70 16.66
CA THR A 60 11.45 -9.52 17.47
C THR A 60 12.50 -10.61 17.21
N ASN A 61 12.06 -11.85 17.05
CA ASN A 61 12.96 -12.97 16.74
C ASN A 61 13.58 -12.84 15.34
N LEU A 62 12.79 -12.39 14.35
CA LEU A 62 13.29 -12.11 13.00
C LEU A 62 14.39 -11.06 13.03
N PHE A 63 14.20 -9.98 13.77
CA PHE A 63 15.19 -8.92 13.90
C PHE A 63 16.45 -9.38 14.65
N LYS A 64 16.28 -9.98 15.83
CA LYS A 64 17.40 -10.35 16.73
C LYS A 64 18.31 -11.41 16.12
N GLY A 65 17.78 -12.31 15.30
CA GLY A 65 18.55 -13.40 14.70
C GLY A 65 19.74 -12.90 13.87
N LYS A 66 19.62 -11.71 13.25
CA LYS A 66 20.66 -11.10 12.41
C LYS A 66 21.09 -9.71 12.88
N ASN A 67 20.53 -9.21 13.97
CA ASN A 67 20.61 -7.81 14.41
C ASN A 67 20.23 -6.81 13.31
N SER A 68 19.36 -7.25 12.40
CA SER A 68 18.80 -6.48 11.29
C SER A 68 17.52 -7.13 10.83
N TRP A 69 16.66 -6.39 10.13
CA TRP A 69 15.52 -6.98 9.47
C TRP A 69 15.97 -7.90 8.34
N PRO A 70 15.34 -9.06 8.15
CA PRO A 70 15.64 -9.92 7.03
C PRO A 70 15.26 -9.25 5.71
N THR A 71 16.02 -9.51 4.66
CA THR A 71 15.76 -9.04 3.30
C THR A 71 15.79 -10.20 2.32
N LEU A 72 14.92 -10.15 1.33
CA LEU A 72 14.88 -11.06 0.18
C LEU A 72 14.49 -10.26 -1.04
N SER A 73 15.33 -10.26 -2.06
CA SER A 73 15.08 -9.47 -3.26
C SER A 73 13.83 -9.95 -4.00
N PRO A 74 12.99 -9.03 -4.50
CA PRO A 74 11.83 -9.38 -5.31
C PRO A 74 12.29 -10.04 -6.62
N VAL A 75 11.43 -10.92 -7.14
CA VAL A 75 11.64 -11.54 -8.46
C VAL A 75 10.75 -10.81 -9.46
N GLU A 76 11.34 -10.32 -10.54
CA GLU A 76 10.61 -9.76 -11.66
C GLU A 76 10.05 -10.90 -12.51
N ILE A 77 8.77 -10.78 -12.88
CA ILE A 77 8.08 -11.72 -13.76
C ILE A 77 7.69 -11.01 -15.05
N ASP A 78 7.55 -11.77 -16.13
CA ASP A 78 7.12 -11.25 -17.42
C ASP A 78 5.71 -10.63 -17.34
N SER A 79 5.49 -9.61 -18.13
CA SER A 79 4.23 -8.84 -18.15
C SER A 79 3.01 -9.71 -18.49
N ASP A 80 3.15 -10.72 -19.33
CA ASP A 80 2.12 -11.65 -19.72
C ASP A 80 1.74 -12.65 -18.61
N GLN A 81 2.65 -12.88 -17.66
CA GLN A 81 2.44 -13.72 -16.48
C GLN A 81 1.88 -12.92 -15.29
N SER A 82 1.79 -11.61 -15.43
CA SER A 82 1.37 -10.73 -14.34
C SER A 82 -0.15 -10.58 -14.25
N PRO A 83 -0.82 -11.05 -13.17
CA PRO A 83 -2.28 -10.94 -13.04
C PRO A 83 -2.79 -9.50 -13.12
N CYS A 84 -2.00 -8.51 -12.73
CA CYS A 84 -2.37 -7.10 -12.82
C CYS A 84 -2.41 -6.56 -14.28
N LYS A 85 -2.00 -7.36 -15.24
CA LYS A 85 -2.06 -7.05 -16.69
C LYS A 85 -3.19 -7.75 -17.43
N GLU A 86 -4.04 -8.50 -16.74
CA GLU A 86 -5.20 -9.18 -17.35
C GLU A 86 -6.14 -8.19 -18.03
N ASN A 87 -6.36 -7.04 -17.44
CA ASN A 87 -7.17 -5.95 -18.01
C ASN A 87 -6.33 -4.67 -18.11
N VAL A 88 -6.05 -4.25 -19.33
CA VAL A 88 -5.27 -3.02 -19.60
C VAL A 88 -6.12 -2.02 -20.36
N LEU A 89 -6.32 -0.84 -19.77
CA LEU A 89 -7.01 0.29 -20.40
C LEU A 89 -6.01 1.40 -20.70
N LEU A 90 -6.03 1.94 -21.92
CA LEU A 90 -5.08 2.93 -22.39
C LEU A 90 -5.75 4.19 -22.92
N GLY A 91 -5.10 5.31 -22.77
CA GLY A 91 -5.51 6.59 -23.36
C GLY A 91 -6.94 6.97 -23.01
N LYS A 92 -7.82 7.02 -24.01
CA LYS A 92 -9.22 7.46 -23.85
C LYS A 92 -10.10 6.44 -23.10
N GLU A 93 -9.68 5.20 -23.00
CA GLU A 93 -10.39 4.13 -22.27
C GLU A 93 -10.23 4.24 -20.76
N VAL A 94 -9.19 4.95 -20.31
CA VAL A 94 -8.93 5.16 -18.89
C VAL A 94 -10.07 5.96 -18.26
N ASP A 95 -10.72 5.37 -17.27
CA ASP A 95 -11.77 6.02 -16.50
C ASP A 95 -11.79 5.50 -15.06
N ILE A 96 -11.02 6.17 -14.19
CA ILE A 96 -10.96 5.81 -12.76
C ILE A 96 -12.23 6.17 -11.99
N LEU A 97 -13.15 6.98 -12.56
CA LEU A 97 -14.42 7.30 -11.91
C LEU A 97 -15.43 6.13 -11.92
N LYS A 98 -15.09 5.04 -12.62
CA LYS A 98 -15.85 3.79 -12.55
C LYS A 98 -15.70 3.06 -11.22
N PHE A 99 -14.66 3.36 -10.45
CA PHE A 99 -14.42 2.76 -9.14
C PHE A 99 -15.08 3.55 -8.02
N PRO A 100 -15.49 2.91 -6.93
CA PRO A 100 -16.21 3.52 -5.82
C PRO A 100 -15.28 4.25 -4.83
N TRP A 101 -14.57 5.27 -5.29
CA TRP A 101 -13.72 6.09 -4.43
C TRP A 101 -14.54 6.86 -3.41
N LEU A 102 -14.10 6.87 -2.16
CA LEU A 102 -14.83 7.45 -1.04
C LEU A 102 -14.30 8.83 -0.67
N GLN A 103 -15.21 9.73 -0.37
CA GLN A 103 -14.94 10.88 0.48
C GLN A 103 -15.29 10.46 1.91
N THR A 104 -14.28 10.10 2.71
CA THR A 104 -14.47 9.52 4.04
C THR A 104 -14.73 10.57 5.11
N ASN A 105 -14.36 11.82 4.86
CA ASN A 105 -14.61 12.94 5.74
C ASN A 105 -15.30 14.07 4.95
N PRO A 106 -16.39 14.67 5.46
CA PRO A 106 -17.06 15.79 4.80
C PRO A 106 -16.14 16.99 4.52
N ALA A 107 -15.08 17.18 5.32
CA ALA A 107 -14.10 18.24 5.14
C ALA A 107 -13.01 17.90 4.09
N ASP A 108 -12.97 16.68 3.56
CA ASP A 108 -12.04 16.33 2.49
C ASP A 108 -12.40 17.07 1.18
N ALA A 109 -11.40 17.41 0.41
CA ALA A 109 -11.55 18.11 -0.87
C ALA A 109 -12.11 17.22 -2.01
N GLY A 110 -12.77 16.11 -1.68
CA GLY A 110 -13.38 15.14 -2.60
C GLY A 110 -13.03 13.69 -2.27
N ALA A 111 -13.20 12.82 -3.24
CA ALA A 111 -12.90 11.41 -3.09
C ALA A 111 -11.39 11.12 -3.19
N TYR A 112 -10.93 10.12 -2.43
CA TYR A 112 -9.52 9.71 -2.38
C TYR A 112 -9.35 8.21 -2.59
N ILE A 113 -8.22 7.85 -3.19
CA ILE A 113 -7.66 6.50 -3.14
C ILE A 113 -6.84 6.45 -1.85
N ASN A 114 -7.44 5.98 -0.76
CA ASN A 114 -6.83 6.04 0.58
C ASN A 114 -5.77 4.95 0.81
N ALA A 115 -5.87 3.83 0.10
CA ALA A 115 -4.94 2.71 0.17
C ALA A 115 -3.97 2.67 -1.02
N ALA A 116 -3.70 3.82 -1.65
CA ALA A 116 -2.77 3.92 -2.76
C ALA A 116 -1.33 3.76 -2.28
N THR A 117 -0.64 2.77 -2.83
CA THR A 117 0.79 2.59 -2.69
C THR A 117 1.47 3.02 -3.97
N ILE A 118 2.43 3.94 -3.86
CA ILE A 118 3.15 4.53 -4.99
C ILE A 118 4.53 3.91 -5.08
N PHE A 119 4.85 3.46 -6.27
CA PHE A 119 6.17 2.98 -6.65
C PHE A 119 6.82 4.04 -7.54
N ILE A 120 8.02 4.45 -7.19
CA ILE A 120 8.84 5.38 -7.97
C ILE A 120 10.27 4.86 -8.00
N GLU A 121 10.93 4.99 -9.14
CA GLU A 121 12.31 4.55 -9.33
C GLU A 121 13.20 5.65 -9.89
N ASP A 122 14.44 5.63 -9.48
CA ASP A 122 15.51 6.49 -10.00
C ASP A 122 16.81 5.68 -10.07
N PRO A 123 17.61 5.81 -11.13
CA PRO A 123 18.84 4.99 -11.31
C PRO A 123 19.85 5.09 -10.16
N ASP A 124 19.91 6.21 -9.46
CA ASP A 124 20.87 6.41 -8.37
C ASP A 124 20.27 6.20 -6.98
N LEU A 125 18.94 6.41 -6.85
CA LEU A 125 18.23 6.27 -5.57
C LEU A 125 17.52 4.92 -5.42
N GLY A 126 17.52 4.09 -6.47
CA GLY A 126 16.82 2.81 -6.45
C GLY A 126 15.30 2.96 -6.51
N ARG A 127 14.58 2.03 -5.91
CA ARG A 127 13.12 2.02 -5.80
C ARG A 127 12.69 2.57 -4.45
N ASN A 128 11.57 3.26 -4.44
CA ASN A 128 10.84 3.61 -3.22
C ASN A 128 9.39 3.18 -3.35
N VAL A 129 8.87 2.54 -2.32
CA VAL A 129 7.48 2.10 -2.20
C VAL A 129 6.86 2.77 -0.99
N ALA A 130 5.87 3.64 -1.20
CA ALA A 130 5.29 4.37 -0.09
C ALA A 130 3.78 4.63 -0.28
N THR A 131 3.06 4.70 0.84
CA THR A 131 1.63 5.00 0.86
C THR A 131 1.41 6.51 0.91
N TYR A 132 0.70 7.05 -0.09
CA TYR A 132 0.32 8.46 -0.17
C TYR A 132 -1.17 8.61 -0.43
N ARG A 133 -1.76 9.66 0.13
CA ARG A 133 -3.13 10.03 -0.21
C ARG A 133 -3.20 10.52 -1.65
N CYS A 134 -4.04 9.89 -2.46
CA CYS A 134 -4.25 10.25 -3.86
C CYS A 134 -5.66 10.78 -4.05
N GLN A 135 -5.81 12.08 -4.30
CA GLN A 135 -7.10 12.70 -4.58
C GLN A 135 -7.54 12.40 -6.02
N VAL A 136 -8.75 11.91 -6.19
CA VAL A 136 -9.35 11.73 -7.53
C VAL A 136 -9.73 13.09 -8.09
N LYS A 137 -9.10 13.49 -9.19
CA LYS A 137 -9.29 14.80 -9.84
C LYS A 137 -10.11 14.72 -11.13
N GLY A 138 -10.27 13.54 -11.70
CA GLY A 138 -10.97 13.34 -12.97
C GLY A 138 -10.84 11.89 -13.42
N LYS A 139 -11.35 11.58 -14.60
CA LYS A 139 -11.37 10.20 -15.10
C LYS A 139 -9.98 9.60 -15.35
N ASP A 140 -8.98 10.45 -15.58
CA ASP A 140 -7.61 10.08 -15.92
C ASP A 140 -6.57 10.87 -15.09
N LYS A 141 -7.01 11.48 -13.99
CA LYS A 141 -6.17 12.35 -13.17
C LYS A 141 -6.34 12.10 -11.69
N ILE A 142 -5.22 12.00 -11.01
CA ILE A 142 -5.12 11.98 -9.54
C ILE A 142 -4.11 13.05 -9.09
N GLY A 143 -4.36 13.62 -7.92
CA GLY A 143 -3.39 14.46 -7.22
C GLY A 143 -2.71 13.63 -6.14
N VAL A 144 -1.40 13.57 -6.16
CA VAL A 144 -0.59 12.87 -5.14
C VAL A 144 -0.05 13.90 -4.16
N ASN A 145 -0.27 13.67 -2.87
CA ASN A 145 0.27 14.53 -1.82
C ASN A 145 1.61 13.96 -1.33
N THR A 146 2.70 14.60 -1.76
CA THR A 146 4.05 14.32 -1.25
C THR A 146 4.51 15.51 -0.41
N GLU A 147 4.97 15.25 0.81
CA GLU A 147 5.43 16.28 1.74
C GLU A 147 6.95 16.37 1.77
N ILE A 148 7.45 17.54 2.14
CA ILE A 148 8.90 17.79 2.31
C ILE A 148 9.46 16.79 3.34
N GLY A 149 10.58 16.15 2.96
CA GLY A 149 11.24 15.15 3.81
C GLY A 149 10.77 13.71 3.62
N GLN A 150 9.73 13.47 2.82
CA GLN A 150 9.37 12.11 2.39
C GLN A 150 10.26 11.63 1.23
N ASN A 151 10.45 10.31 1.12
CA ASN A 151 11.31 9.76 0.07
C ASN A 151 10.84 10.16 -1.34
N ALA A 152 9.55 10.05 -1.67
CA ALA A 152 9.06 10.46 -2.98
C ALA A 152 9.31 11.95 -3.28
N TRP A 153 9.25 12.83 -2.26
CA TRP A 153 9.65 14.23 -2.42
C TRP A 153 11.13 14.34 -2.87
N ASN A 154 12.03 13.59 -2.23
CA ASN A 154 13.45 13.59 -2.58
C ASN A 154 13.69 13.12 -4.01
N PHE A 155 13.00 12.07 -4.46
CA PHE A 155 13.02 11.58 -5.84
C PHE A 155 12.57 12.68 -6.83
N LEU A 156 11.42 13.29 -6.58
CA LEU A 156 10.89 14.35 -7.44
C LEU A 156 11.80 15.57 -7.50
N MET A 157 12.37 16.00 -6.37
CA MET A 157 13.30 17.14 -6.32
C MET A 157 14.61 16.84 -7.06
N LYS A 158 15.14 15.61 -6.95
CA LYS A 158 16.31 15.19 -7.73
C LYS A 158 16.01 15.23 -9.22
N MET A 159 14.90 14.65 -9.64
CA MET A 159 14.48 14.67 -11.06
C MET A 159 14.28 16.08 -11.59
N GLN A 160 13.69 16.97 -10.80
CA GLN A 160 13.51 18.38 -11.15
C GLN A 160 14.86 19.09 -11.32
N LYS A 161 15.83 18.88 -10.42
CA LYS A 161 17.19 19.41 -10.54
C LYS A 161 17.90 18.93 -11.81
N GLN A 162 17.58 17.74 -12.29
CA GLN A 162 18.06 17.18 -13.55
C GLN A 162 17.30 17.72 -14.79
N GLY A 163 16.38 18.68 -14.61
CA GLY A 163 15.57 19.23 -15.70
C GLY A 163 14.42 18.33 -16.18
N LYS A 164 14.17 17.20 -15.49
CA LYS A 164 13.06 16.31 -15.83
C LYS A 164 11.72 16.94 -15.39
N LYS A 165 10.77 17.01 -16.32
CA LYS A 165 9.43 17.57 -16.08
C LYS A 165 8.40 16.49 -15.69
N LYS A 166 8.75 15.23 -15.80
CA LYS A 166 7.88 14.08 -15.55
C LYS A 166 8.67 12.97 -14.86
N ALA A 167 8.03 12.31 -13.93
CA ALA A 167 8.48 11.06 -13.33
C ALA A 167 7.48 9.97 -13.66
N ALA A 168 7.95 8.77 -14.04
CA ALA A 168 7.10 7.60 -14.12
C ALA A 168 6.82 7.10 -12.71
N ILE A 169 5.57 6.83 -12.41
CA ILE A 169 5.13 6.21 -11.14
C ILE A 169 4.11 5.13 -11.44
N ALA A 170 4.05 4.11 -10.59
CA ALA A 170 2.91 3.22 -10.52
C ALA A 170 2.11 3.52 -9.24
N VAL A 171 0.80 3.66 -9.38
CA VAL A 171 -0.13 3.81 -8.26
C VAL A 171 -0.91 2.52 -8.13
N VAL A 172 -0.64 1.76 -7.09
CA VAL A 172 -1.24 0.44 -6.88
C VAL A 172 -2.23 0.52 -5.73
N ASN A 173 -3.47 0.13 -5.99
CA ASN A 173 -4.51 -0.01 -4.98
C ASN A 173 -4.75 -1.49 -4.72
N GLY A 174 -4.60 -1.91 -3.46
CA GLY A 174 -4.75 -3.32 -3.07
C GLY A 174 -3.46 -4.13 -3.19
N VAL A 175 -2.31 -3.54 -2.86
CA VAL A 175 -1.08 -4.31 -2.61
C VAL A 175 -1.29 -5.27 -1.44
N ASP A 176 -0.42 -6.27 -1.33
CA ASP A 176 -0.47 -7.16 -0.18
C ASP A 176 -0.25 -6.41 1.15
N PRO A 177 -0.79 -6.94 2.26
CA PRO A 177 -0.77 -6.24 3.54
C PRO A 177 0.62 -5.89 4.07
N ILE A 178 1.64 -6.72 3.86
CA ILE A 178 3.02 -6.41 4.31
C ILE A 178 3.59 -5.26 3.50
N THR A 179 3.40 -5.27 2.18
CA THR A 179 3.80 -4.17 1.29
C THR A 179 3.12 -2.85 1.70
N PHE A 180 1.82 -2.89 2.01
CA PHE A 180 1.09 -1.72 2.49
C PHE A 180 1.66 -1.19 3.81
N THR A 181 1.91 -2.08 4.77
CA THR A 181 2.46 -1.72 6.09
C THR A 181 3.86 -1.12 5.96
N LEU A 182 4.73 -1.73 5.15
CA LEU A 182 6.09 -1.23 4.95
C LEU A 182 6.11 0.08 4.18
N GLY A 183 5.26 0.24 3.16
CA GLY A 183 5.09 1.50 2.43
C GLY A 183 4.53 2.65 3.30
N ALA A 184 3.88 2.34 4.42
CA ALA A 184 3.44 3.32 5.42
C ALA A 184 4.45 3.51 6.57
N SER A 185 5.49 2.69 6.64
CA SER A 185 6.52 2.74 7.69
C SER A 185 7.70 3.63 7.28
N LYS A 186 8.63 3.81 8.22
CA LYS A 186 9.95 4.42 7.97
C LYS A 186 11.07 3.40 8.16
N LEU A 187 10.79 2.13 7.88
CA LEU A 187 11.76 1.05 8.06
C LEU A 187 12.91 1.17 7.06
N ALA A 188 12.56 1.28 5.78
CA ALA A 188 13.54 1.47 4.71
C ALA A 188 14.03 2.92 4.67
N LYS A 189 15.34 3.09 4.54
CA LYS A 189 15.97 4.39 4.35
C LYS A 189 15.97 4.77 2.87
N LEU A 190 16.26 6.03 2.60
CA LEU A 190 16.46 6.47 1.22
C LEU A 190 17.59 5.65 0.56
N GLY A 191 17.28 5.02 -0.56
CA GLY A 191 18.18 4.14 -1.29
C GLY A 191 18.07 2.65 -0.91
N GLU A 192 17.20 2.31 0.03
CA GLU A 192 16.85 0.92 0.33
C GLU A 192 15.48 0.59 -0.30
N ASP A 193 15.29 -0.64 -0.76
CA ASP A 193 14.05 -1.09 -1.40
C ASP A 193 13.11 -1.71 -0.35
N GLU A 194 11.95 -1.13 -0.14
CA GLU A 194 10.92 -1.66 0.75
C GLU A 194 10.50 -3.09 0.37
N LEU A 195 10.55 -3.46 -0.91
CA LEU A 195 10.17 -4.80 -1.36
C LEU A 195 11.16 -5.88 -0.89
N GLU A 196 12.43 -5.54 -0.67
CA GLU A 196 13.38 -6.49 -0.08
C GLU A 196 13.00 -6.84 1.35
N TYR A 197 12.56 -5.85 2.13
CA TYR A 197 12.05 -6.09 3.48
C TYR A 197 10.73 -6.84 3.48
N VAL A 198 9.84 -6.57 2.49
CA VAL A 198 8.60 -7.36 2.30
C VAL A 198 8.94 -8.83 2.09
N GLY A 199 9.89 -9.12 1.19
CA GLY A 199 10.34 -10.47 0.92
C GLY A 199 10.92 -11.14 2.17
N GLY A 200 11.77 -10.42 2.90
CA GLY A 200 12.39 -10.93 4.13
C GLY A 200 11.41 -11.20 5.27
N LEU A 201 10.32 -10.44 5.37
CA LEU A 201 9.27 -10.66 6.38
C LEU A 201 8.30 -11.79 6.02
N ARG A 202 8.23 -12.16 4.75
CA ARG A 202 7.41 -13.29 4.28
C ARG A 202 8.11 -14.63 4.41
N GLY A 203 9.41 -14.68 4.31
CA GLY A 203 10.26 -15.88 4.30
C GLY A 203 10.48 -16.42 2.91
#